data_d8ba79e0b6dea911c22f5d965179579e
#
_entry.id   d8ba79e0b6dea911c22f5d965179579e
#
_cell.length_a   1.000
_cell.length_b   1.000
_cell.length_c   1.000
_cell.angle_alpha   90.00
_cell.angle_beta   90.00
_cell.angle_gamma   90.00
#
_symmetry.space_group_name_H-M   'P 1'
#
loop_
_entity.id
_entity.type
_entity.pdbx_description
1 polymer ?
#
loop_
_entity_poly.entity_id
_entity_poly.type
_entity_poly.pdbx_seq_one_letter_code
_entity_poly.pdbx_strand_id
1 'polypeptide(L)'
;IPPLEAFIRDAYAAAVPMVGICFGHQIIAQALGGKVEKFNGGWSVGAQDYDFGDEKLTLNAWHQDQVVTLPEGAEVAATNEFCENAALVYGDRAFTVQAHPEFADEFVDGLIEHRAKGKVPPALLDQARARMGGTLQSGSIADRIETFFKAPRNVAAQTRQGAA
;
A
#
# COMPACT_ATOMS: atom_id res chain seq x y z
N ILE A 1 -3.49 6.05 16.83
CA ILE A 1 -3.53 6.65 15.49
C ILE A 1 -2.99 8.09 15.49
N PRO A 2 -3.55 9.10 16.23
CA PRO A 2 -3.10 10.49 16.09
C PRO A 2 -1.60 10.74 16.30
N PRO A 3 -0.90 10.13 17.28
CA PRO A 3 0.56 10.31 17.41
C PRO A 3 1.35 9.79 16.20
N LEU A 4 0.90 8.68 15.59
CA LEU A 4 1.54 8.14 14.39
C LEU A 4 1.33 9.04 13.18
N GLU A 5 0.13 9.60 13.02
CA GLU A 5 -0.14 10.58 11.96
C GLU A 5 0.72 11.84 12.12
N ALA A 6 0.89 12.34 13.35
CA ALA A 6 1.79 13.46 13.62
C ALA A 6 3.23 13.14 13.23
N PHE A 7 3.73 11.98 13.65
CA PHE A 7 5.07 11.50 13.28
C PHE A 7 5.25 11.40 11.75
N ILE A 8 4.24 10.86 11.03
CA ILE A 8 4.28 10.75 9.56
C ILE A 8 4.36 12.14 8.92
N ARG A 9 3.55 13.10 9.39
CA ARG A 9 3.61 14.49 8.88
C ARG A 9 4.98 15.13 9.12
N ASP A 10 5.55 14.95 10.30
CA ASP A 10 6.87 15.49 10.64
C ASP A 10 7.97 14.84 9.77
N ALA A 11 7.94 13.51 9.59
CA ALA A 11 8.86 12.79 8.71
C ALA A 11 8.73 13.24 7.25
N TYR A 12 7.50 13.39 6.77
CA TYR A 12 7.20 13.89 5.43
C TYR A 12 7.71 15.32 5.21
N ALA A 13 7.47 16.22 6.16
CA ALA A 13 7.96 17.60 6.12
C ALA A 13 9.49 17.66 6.16
N ALA A 14 10.13 16.77 6.92
CA ALA A 14 11.59 16.63 7.00
C ALA A 14 12.20 15.92 5.79
N ALA A 15 11.40 15.54 4.78
CA ALA A 15 11.81 14.77 3.60
C ALA A 15 12.51 13.43 3.93
N VAL A 16 12.15 12.81 5.05
CA VAL A 16 12.57 11.45 5.37
C VAL A 16 11.81 10.48 4.46
N PRO A 17 12.50 9.65 3.67
CA PRO A 17 11.82 8.72 2.78
C PRO A 17 11.06 7.65 3.56
N MET A 18 9.81 7.42 3.18
CA MET A 18 8.94 6.46 3.84
C MET A 18 8.41 5.43 2.84
N VAL A 19 8.23 4.19 3.31
CA VAL A 19 7.49 3.15 2.60
C VAL A 19 6.33 2.70 3.48
N GLY A 20 5.15 2.53 2.89
CA GLY A 20 3.96 2.06 3.58
C GLY A 20 3.36 0.83 2.91
N ILE A 21 3.12 -0.24 3.67
CA ILE A 21 2.50 -1.47 3.21
C ILE A 21 1.17 -1.65 3.93
N CYS A 22 0.10 -1.89 3.21
CA CYS A 22 -1.27 -2.09 3.69
C CYS A 22 -1.71 -1.00 4.69
N PHE A 23 -1.67 -1.26 6.00
CA PHE A 23 -1.95 -0.24 7.02
C PHE A 23 -1.02 0.97 6.88
N GLY A 24 0.26 0.75 6.54
CA GLY A 24 1.22 1.82 6.29
C GLY A 24 0.83 2.70 5.10
N HIS A 25 0.32 2.11 4.01
CA HIS A 25 -0.24 2.83 2.87
C HIS A 25 -1.44 3.69 3.30
N GLN A 26 -2.36 3.13 4.05
CA GLN A 26 -3.57 3.81 4.51
C GLN A 26 -3.24 4.96 5.48
N ILE A 27 -2.39 4.71 6.48
CA ILE A 27 -2.09 5.73 7.51
C ILE A 27 -1.25 6.89 6.95
N ILE A 28 -0.36 6.64 5.98
CA ILE A 28 0.37 7.71 5.29
C ILE A 28 -0.61 8.58 4.49
N ALA A 29 -1.51 7.97 3.71
CA ALA A 29 -2.52 8.72 2.98
C ALA A 29 -3.40 9.56 3.92
N GLN A 30 -3.89 8.98 5.01
CA GLN A 30 -4.73 9.65 6.01
C GLN A 30 -3.98 10.78 6.71
N ALA A 31 -2.73 10.58 7.12
CA ALA A 31 -1.91 11.59 7.78
C ALA A 31 -1.66 12.81 6.89
N LEU A 32 -1.59 12.61 5.57
CA LEU A 32 -1.35 13.66 4.58
C LEU A 32 -2.65 14.27 3.99
N GLY A 33 -3.81 13.98 4.57
CA GLY A 33 -5.09 14.62 4.22
C GLY A 33 -5.97 13.82 3.25
N GLY A 34 -5.58 12.60 2.90
CA GLY A 34 -6.43 11.65 2.19
C GLY A 34 -7.50 11.04 3.08
N LYS A 35 -8.36 10.22 2.49
CA LYS A 35 -9.44 9.53 3.19
C LYS A 35 -9.34 8.03 3.03
N VAL A 36 -9.42 7.31 4.16
CA VAL A 36 -9.47 5.85 4.22
C VAL A 36 -10.85 5.43 4.70
N GLU A 37 -11.48 4.52 3.99
CA GLU A 37 -12.79 3.99 4.34
C GLU A 37 -12.83 2.47 4.16
N LYS A 38 -13.72 1.86 4.94
CA LYS A 38 -14.10 0.49 4.72
C LYS A 38 -14.80 0.37 3.36
N PHE A 39 -14.27 -0.45 2.47
CA PHE A 39 -14.78 -0.57 1.12
C PHE A 39 -16.10 -1.35 1.08
N ASN A 40 -17.12 -0.77 0.45
CA ASN A 40 -18.46 -1.38 0.36
C ASN A 40 -18.47 -2.68 -0.47
N GLY A 41 -17.50 -2.87 -1.38
CA GLY A 41 -17.31 -4.10 -2.15
C GLY A 41 -16.78 -5.28 -1.33
N GLY A 42 -16.44 -5.07 -0.05
CA GLY A 42 -16.00 -6.12 0.85
C GLY A 42 -14.50 -6.27 0.96
N TRP A 43 -14.02 -7.51 0.96
CA TRP A 43 -12.64 -7.89 1.20
C TRP A 43 -11.86 -8.17 -0.08
N SER A 44 -10.58 -7.84 -0.09
CA SER A 44 -9.57 -8.35 -1.01
C SER A 44 -8.67 -9.34 -0.27
N VAL A 45 -8.61 -10.58 -0.73
CA VAL A 45 -7.93 -11.68 -0.04
C VAL A 45 -7.17 -12.56 -1.04
N GLY A 46 -5.96 -12.96 -0.69
CA GLY A 46 -5.12 -13.83 -1.51
C GLY A 46 -4.50 -13.10 -2.70
N ALA A 47 -4.02 -13.88 -3.68
CA ALA A 47 -3.33 -13.36 -4.84
C ALA A 47 -4.26 -12.49 -5.71
N GLN A 48 -3.87 -11.25 -5.96
CA GLN A 48 -4.55 -10.26 -6.79
C GLN A 48 -3.57 -9.68 -7.81
N ASP A 49 -4.10 -9.34 -8.99
CA ASP A 49 -3.30 -8.76 -10.06
C ASP A 49 -3.41 -7.23 -10.02
N TYR A 50 -2.27 -6.55 -10.02
CA TYR A 50 -2.15 -5.09 -9.96
C TYR A 50 -1.47 -4.58 -11.21
N ASP A 51 -2.05 -3.53 -11.82
CA ASP A 51 -1.50 -2.86 -12.99
C ASP A 51 -0.65 -1.66 -12.54
N PHE A 52 0.66 -1.74 -12.75
CA PHE A 52 1.62 -0.66 -12.49
C PHE A 52 1.89 0.19 -13.73
N GLY A 53 1.18 -0.03 -14.81
CA GLY A 53 1.33 0.68 -16.09
C GLY A 53 2.43 0.10 -16.97
N ASP A 54 3.60 -0.15 -16.43
CA ASP A 54 4.74 -0.78 -17.12
C ASP A 54 4.71 -2.32 -17.02
N GLU A 55 4.12 -2.85 -15.96
CA GLU A 55 3.99 -4.29 -15.72
C GLU A 55 2.74 -4.61 -14.88
N LYS A 56 2.29 -5.87 -14.96
CA LYS A 56 1.27 -6.42 -14.06
C LYS A 56 1.93 -7.33 -13.04
N LEU A 57 1.63 -7.09 -11.77
CA LEU A 57 2.19 -7.86 -10.66
C LEU A 57 1.09 -8.58 -9.90
N THR A 58 1.29 -9.88 -9.65
CA THR A 58 0.44 -10.65 -8.74
C THR A 58 1.03 -10.60 -7.35
N LEU A 59 0.28 -10.06 -6.39
CA LEU A 59 0.66 -9.88 -4.99
C LEU A 59 -0.47 -10.36 -4.09
N ASN A 60 -0.14 -10.85 -2.91
CA ASN A 60 -1.14 -11.20 -1.92
C ASN A 60 -1.79 -9.96 -1.30
N ALA A 61 -3.09 -10.02 -1.08
CA ALA A 61 -3.91 -9.02 -0.43
C ALA A 61 -4.57 -9.59 0.83
N TRP A 62 -4.78 -8.73 1.84
CA TRP A 62 -5.60 -9.01 3.01
C TRP A 62 -6.12 -7.71 3.59
N HIS A 63 -7.15 -7.13 2.97
CA HIS A 63 -7.70 -5.85 3.42
C HIS A 63 -9.16 -5.68 3.04
N GLN A 64 -9.85 -4.80 3.76
CA GLN A 64 -11.19 -4.30 3.43
C GLN A 64 -11.17 -2.77 3.32
N ASP A 65 -10.37 -2.10 4.16
CA ASP A 65 -10.22 -0.66 4.11
C ASP A 65 -9.32 -0.26 2.94
N GLN A 66 -9.63 0.89 2.33
CA GLN A 66 -8.91 1.43 1.17
C GLN A 66 -8.79 2.94 1.24
N VAL A 67 -7.75 3.48 0.61
CA VAL A 67 -7.67 4.91 0.33
C VAL A 67 -8.70 5.25 -0.76
N VAL A 68 -9.71 6.04 -0.41
CA VAL A 68 -10.80 6.44 -1.33
C VAL A 68 -10.67 7.89 -1.81
N THR A 69 -9.88 8.71 -1.12
CA THR A 69 -9.55 10.06 -1.55
C THR A 69 -8.04 10.24 -1.43
N LEU A 70 -7.42 10.64 -2.53
CA LEU A 70 -5.98 10.90 -2.56
C LEU A 70 -5.65 12.15 -1.74
N PRO A 71 -4.55 12.15 -0.96
CA PRO A 71 -4.00 13.37 -0.41
C PRO A 71 -3.36 14.22 -1.52
N GLU A 72 -3.22 15.50 -1.25
CA GLU A 72 -2.58 16.44 -2.20
C GLU A 72 -1.15 15.99 -2.52
N GLY A 73 -0.80 16.01 -3.81
CA GLY A 73 0.52 15.62 -4.30
C GLY A 73 0.78 14.11 -4.36
N ALA A 74 -0.21 13.27 -4.05
CA ALA A 74 -0.11 11.84 -4.29
C ALA A 74 -0.49 11.50 -5.74
N GLU A 75 0.26 10.59 -6.34
CA GLU A 75 0.00 10.03 -7.67
C GLU A 75 -0.25 8.53 -7.56
N VAL A 76 -1.22 8.02 -8.34
CA VAL A 76 -1.51 6.59 -8.40
C VAL A 76 -0.42 5.89 -9.21
N ALA A 77 0.28 4.96 -8.55
CA ALA A 77 1.33 4.15 -9.17
C ALA A 77 0.83 2.76 -9.60
N ALA A 78 -0.23 2.26 -8.98
CA ALA A 78 -0.88 1.02 -9.39
C ALA A 78 -2.36 1.01 -9.03
N THR A 79 -3.10 0.22 -9.81
CA THR A 79 -4.54 0.01 -9.64
C THR A 79 -4.92 -1.44 -9.91
N ASN A 80 -6.11 -1.85 -9.45
CA ASN A 80 -6.81 -3.03 -9.97
C ASN A 80 -8.33 -2.81 -9.89
N GLU A 81 -9.12 -3.77 -10.39
CA GLU A 81 -10.58 -3.66 -10.42
C GLU A 81 -11.23 -3.46 -9.05
N PHE A 82 -10.59 -3.94 -7.97
CA PHE A 82 -11.10 -3.84 -6.60
C PHE A 82 -10.54 -2.63 -5.84
N CYS A 83 -9.33 -2.19 -6.15
CA CYS A 83 -8.61 -1.14 -5.43
C CYS A 83 -8.04 -0.12 -6.44
N GLU A 84 -8.71 1.01 -6.60
CA GLU A 84 -8.32 2.07 -7.52
C GLU A 84 -6.97 2.70 -7.12
N ASN A 85 -6.75 2.90 -5.83
CA ASN A 85 -5.54 3.50 -5.28
C ASN A 85 -4.64 2.41 -4.67
N ALA A 86 -4.25 1.40 -5.46
CA ALA A 86 -3.55 0.22 -4.96
C ALA A 86 -2.07 0.47 -4.63
N ALA A 87 -1.43 1.44 -5.27
CA ALA A 87 -0.12 1.95 -4.89
C ALA A 87 -0.06 3.45 -5.15
N LEU A 88 0.64 4.19 -4.28
CA LEU A 88 0.77 5.63 -4.36
C LEU A 88 2.24 6.05 -4.26
N VAL A 89 2.58 7.10 -5.01
CA VAL A 89 3.86 7.81 -4.94
C VAL A 89 3.60 9.24 -4.50
N TYR A 90 4.46 9.74 -3.62
CA TYR A 90 4.42 11.12 -3.09
C TYR A 90 5.75 11.81 -3.43
N GLY A 91 5.99 12.01 -4.73
CA GLY A 91 7.27 12.49 -5.23
C GLY A 91 8.43 11.58 -4.76
N ASP A 92 9.46 12.18 -4.18
CA ASP A 92 10.61 11.46 -3.61
C ASP A 92 10.47 11.16 -2.10
N ARG A 93 9.29 11.41 -1.49
CA ARG A 93 9.08 11.35 -0.04
C ARG A 93 8.44 10.07 0.45
N ALA A 94 7.50 9.49 -0.32
CA ALA A 94 6.91 8.21 0.06
C ALA A 94 6.53 7.35 -1.14
N PHE A 95 6.63 6.04 -0.97
CA PHE A 95 6.09 5.01 -1.86
C PHE A 95 5.26 4.02 -1.04
N THR A 96 4.02 3.76 -1.45
CA THR A 96 3.12 2.95 -0.65
C THR A 96 2.32 1.97 -1.50
N VAL A 97 2.04 0.78 -0.95
CA VAL A 97 1.25 -0.27 -1.61
C VAL A 97 0.18 -0.82 -0.66
N GLN A 98 -1.03 -1.04 -1.19
CA GLN A 98 -2.13 -1.64 -0.43
C GLN A 98 -1.97 -3.16 -0.29
N ALA A 99 -1.35 -3.82 -1.26
CA ALA A 99 -1.02 -5.24 -1.20
C ALA A 99 0.06 -5.53 -0.14
N HIS A 100 0.22 -6.83 0.15
CA HIS A 100 1.24 -7.36 1.02
C HIS A 100 2.30 -8.13 0.23
N PRO A 101 3.32 -7.47 -0.33
CA PRO A 101 4.39 -8.16 -1.05
C PRO A 101 5.20 -9.11 -0.15
N GLU A 102 5.15 -8.90 1.17
CA GLU A 102 5.81 -9.74 2.17
C GLU A 102 5.07 -11.04 2.51
N PHE A 103 3.80 -11.20 2.06
CA PHE A 103 3.02 -12.39 2.37
C PHE A 103 3.27 -13.49 1.35
N ALA A 104 3.79 -14.63 1.81
CA ALA A 104 3.74 -15.89 1.09
C ALA A 104 2.36 -16.55 1.22
N ASP A 105 2.06 -17.53 0.37
CA ASP A 105 0.78 -18.23 0.36
C ASP A 105 0.48 -18.94 1.68
N GLU A 106 1.51 -19.52 2.33
CA GLU A 106 1.39 -20.18 3.62
C GLU A 106 0.91 -19.21 4.72
N PHE A 107 1.36 -17.95 4.65
CA PHE A 107 0.92 -16.94 5.60
C PHE A 107 -0.56 -16.57 5.36
N VAL A 108 -0.95 -16.42 4.10
CA VAL A 108 -2.35 -16.14 3.73
C VAL A 108 -3.26 -17.30 4.12
N ASP A 109 -2.85 -18.56 3.92
CA ASP A 109 -3.63 -19.72 4.36
C ASP A 109 -3.81 -19.75 5.89
N GLY A 110 -2.76 -19.41 6.63
CA GLY A 110 -2.87 -19.21 8.08
C GLY A 110 -3.85 -18.11 8.50
N LEU A 111 -3.90 -16.99 7.76
CA LEU A 111 -4.89 -15.95 7.99
C LEU A 111 -6.32 -16.44 7.67
N ILE A 112 -6.49 -17.20 6.60
CA ILE A 112 -7.76 -17.83 6.25
C ILE A 112 -8.24 -18.75 7.38
N GLU A 113 -7.37 -19.60 7.89
CA GLU A 113 -7.72 -20.55 8.94
C GLU A 113 -8.04 -19.87 10.27
N HIS A 114 -7.24 -18.86 10.67
CA HIS A 114 -7.29 -18.33 12.04
C HIS A 114 -7.99 -16.96 12.15
N ARG A 115 -8.16 -16.19 11.06
CA ARG A 115 -8.65 -14.81 11.11
C ARG A 115 -9.88 -14.52 10.25
N ALA A 116 -10.18 -15.36 9.25
CA ALA A 116 -11.25 -15.11 8.29
C ALA A 116 -12.65 -15.38 8.83
N LYS A 117 -12.79 -16.33 9.76
CA LYS A 117 -14.10 -16.83 10.25
C LYS A 117 -15.00 -15.68 10.72
N GLY A 118 -16.19 -15.60 10.14
CA GLY A 118 -17.19 -14.57 10.47
C GLY A 118 -16.86 -13.15 9.96
N LYS A 119 -15.78 -12.96 9.22
CA LYS A 119 -15.36 -11.65 8.67
C LYS A 119 -15.31 -11.65 7.15
N VAL A 120 -14.73 -12.69 6.55
CA VAL A 120 -14.56 -12.81 5.11
C VAL A 120 -15.54 -13.84 4.56
N PRO A 121 -16.24 -13.55 3.45
CA PRO A 121 -17.17 -14.50 2.83
C PRO A 121 -16.46 -15.82 2.44
N PRO A 122 -17.06 -17.01 2.70
CA PRO A 122 -16.43 -18.29 2.38
C PRO A 122 -16.02 -18.43 0.90
N ALA A 123 -16.88 -18.01 -0.02
CA ALA A 123 -16.59 -18.07 -1.46
C ALA A 123 -15.32 -17.31 -1.85
N LEU A 124 -15.02 -16.19 -1.18
CA LEU A 124 -13.81 -15.43 -1.41
C LEU A 124 -12.55 -16.15 -0.88
N LEU A 125 -12.71 -16.87 0.23
CA LEU A 125 -11.64 -17.71 0.80
C LEU A 125 -11.31 -18.89 -0.13
N ASP A 126 -12.33 -19.51 -0.71
CA ASP A 126 -12.16 -20.59 -1.69
C ASP A 126 -11.46 -20.09 -2.95
N GLN A 127 -11.81 -18.91 -3.45
CA GLN A 127 -11.13 -18.26 -4.57
C GLN A 127 -9.66 -17.94 -4.24
N ALA A 128 -9.38 -17.42 -3.05
CA ALA A 128 -8.02 -17.14 -2.61
C ALA A 128 -7.16 -18.43 -2.58
N ARG A 129 -7.69 -19.52 -2.01
CA ARG A 129 -7.01 -20.82 -1.99
C ARG A 129 -6.78 -21.40 -3.38
N ALA A 130 -7.72 -21.23 -4.30
CA ALA A 130 -7.59 -21.70 -5.68
C ALA A 130 -6.47 -20.99 -6.46
N ARG A 131 -6.03 -19.80 -6.03
CA ARG A 131 -4.93 -19.05 -6.64
C ARG A 131 -3.56 -19.28 -5.96
N MET A 132 -3.50 -20.03 -4.86
CA MET A 132 -2.25 -20.37 -4.19
C MET A 132 -1.36 -21.27 -5.06
N GLY A 133 -0.06 -21.17 -4.88
CA GLY A 133 0.94 -21.87 -5.68
C GLY A 133 1.25 -21.19 -7.03
N GLY A 134 0.60 -20.07 -7.33
CA GLY A 134 0.95 -19.22 -8.45
C GLY A 134 2.21 -18.40 -8.18
N THR A 135 2.77 -17.80 -9.25
CA THR A 135 3.94 -16.94 -9.11
C THR A 135 3.54 -15.59 -8.52
N LEU A 136 4.14 -15.24 -7.37
CA LEU A 136 4.04 -13.90 -6.77
C LEU A 136 5.24 -13.07 -7.19
N GLN A 137 5.00 -11.81 -7.60
CA GLN A 137 6.06 -10.88 -8.01
C GLN A 137 6.50 -9.96 -6.86
N SER A 138 6.65 -10.50 -5.67
CA SER A 138 7.14 -9.77 -4.48
C SER A 138 8.51 -9.13 -4.70
N GLY A 139 9.38 -9.78 -5.51
CA GLY A 139 10.69 -9.27 -5.91
C GLY A 139 10.60 -7.93 -6.65
N SER A 140 9.66 -7.78 -7.58
CA SER A 140 9.48 -6.52 -8.32
C SER A 140 9.15 -5.35 -7.39
N ILE A 141 8.35 -5.58 -6.34
CA ILE A 141 8.06 -4.53 -5.34
C ILE A 141 9.29 -4.25 -4.48
N ALA A 142 10.06 -5.28 -4.10
CA ALA A 142 11.31 -5.08 -3.36
C ALA A 142 12.31 -4.22 -4.16
N ASP A 143 12.46 -4.48 -5.45
CA ASP A 143 13.32 -3.71 -6.35
C ASP A 143 12.83 -2.24 -6.50
N ARG A 144 11.52 -2.02 -6.57
CA ARG A 144 10.93 -0.66 -6.58
C ARG A 144 11.19 0.07 -5.26
N ILE A 145 11.06 -0.60 -4.13
CA ILE A 145 11.38 -0.05 -2.80
C ILE A 145 12.87 0.28 -2.69
N GLU A 146 13.73 -0.62 -3.13
CA GLU A 146 15.18 -0.39 -3.15
C GLU A 146 15.53 0.82 -4.02
N THR A 147 14.99 0.87 -5.22
CA THR A 147 15.17 2.01 -6.15
C THR A 147 14.70 3.31 -5.54
N PHE A 148 13.51 3.28 -4.90
CA PHE A 148 12.96 4.44 -4.19
C PHE A 148 13.91 4.94 -3.08
N PHE A 149 14.45 4.05 -2.25
CA PHE A 149 15.35 4.46 -1.17
C PHE A 149 16.72 4.93 -1.66
N LYS A 150 17.22 4.40 -2.78
CA LYS A 150 18.51 4.77 -3.38
C LYS A 150 18.43 6.00 -4.28
N ALA A 151 17.24 6.44 -4.69
CA ALA A 151 17.07 7.59 -5.56
C ALA A 151 17.67 8.86 -4.93
N PRO A 152 18.38 9.71 -5.72
CA PRO A 152 18.86 11.00 -5.25
C PRO A 152 17.70 11.87 -4.74
N ARG A 153 17.88 12.51 -3.59
CA ARG A 153 16.86 13.40 -2.99
C ARG A 153 17.14 14.85 -3.37
N ASN A 154 16.10 15.59 -3.76
CA ASN A 154 16.20 17.03 -3.96
C ASN A 154 16.19 17.75 -2.60
N VAL A 155 17.36 17.89 -1.99
CA VAL A 155 17.56 18.59 -0.69
C VAL A 155 17.38 20.12 -0.83
N ALA A 156 17.29 20.66 -2.05
CA ALA A 156 17.35 22.10 -2.33
C ALA A 156 16.10 22.94 -1.98
N ALA A 157 14.99 22.33 -1.52
CA ALA A 157 13.76 23.06 -1.24
C ALA A 157 13.62 23.55 0.24
N GLN A 158 14.49 23.15 1.15
CA GLN A 158 14.30 23.37 2.58
C GLN A 158 14.93 24.64 3.17
N THR A 159 15.75 25.38 2.42
CA THR A 159 16.50 26.52 2.98
C THR A 159 15.82 27.88 2.83
N ARG A 160 14.60 27.97 2.32
CA ARG A 160 13.95 29.28 2.05
C ARG A 160 12.73 29.65 2.90
N GLN A 161 12.34 28.84 3.89
CA GLN A 161 11.20 29.20 4.76
C GLN A 161 11.56 29.49 6.23
N GLY A 162 12.84 29.57 6.56
CA GLY A 162 13.31 29.85 7.92
C GLY A 162 13.92 31.23 8.15
N ALA A 163 13.72 32.22 7.25
CA ALA A 163 14.25 33.56 7.41
C ALA A 163 13.20 34.61 6.97
N ALA A 164 12.22 34.84 7.82
CA ALA A 164 11.42 36.07 7.85
C ALA A 164 10.79 36.24 9.25
#